data_3d243dd790a14927a5350c659abd2531
#
_entry.id   3d243dd790a14927a5350c659abd2531
#
_cell.length_a   1.000
_cell.length_b   1.000
_cell.length_c   1.000
_cell.angle_alpha   90.00
_cell.angle_beta   90.00
_cell.angle_gamma   90.00
#
_symmetry.space_group_name_H-M   'P 1'
#
loop_
_entity.id
_entity.type
_entity.pdbx_description
1 polymer ?
#
loop_
_entity_poly.entity_id
_entity_poly.type
_entity_poly.pdbx_seq_one_letter_code
_entity_poly.pdbx_strand_id
1 'polypeptide(L)'
;MKTAYIVKGYRTAVGKSGRGGFRFKRADELAADTIAHLVNELPDFDKKRIDDVIVGNAMPEGSQGLNMARLISLMGLDIIDVPGVTVNRFCSSGLETIGIASAKIQAGMADCIIAGGVESMSSVPMTGFRTELNYNIVKSGHEDYYWGMGNTAEAVAQEYKVSREDQDEFAYNSHMKALKALDENRFQDQIVPINVEQTYVDASGKKASKKYTVTKDAVSYTHLTLPTKA
;
A
#
# COMPACT_ATOMS: atom_id res chain seq x y z
N MET A 1 -7.10 30.81 -5.38
CA MET A 1 -6.78 29.42 -4.98
C MET A 1 -6.02 28.81 -6.14
N LYS A 2 -4.83 28.22 -5.94
CA LYS A 2 -4.10 27.55 -7.01
C LYS A 2 -4.82 26.25 -7.39
N THR A 3 -4.66 25.77 -8.62
CA THR A 3 -5.14 24.46 -9.04
C THR A 3 -4.04 23.42 -8.79
N ALA A 4 -4.37 22.32 -8.12
CA ALA A 4 -3.47 21.19 -7.98
C ALA A 4 -3.70 20.21 -9.14
N TYR A 5 -2.61 19.76 -9.76
CA TYR A 5 -2.63 18.81 -10.87
C TYR A 5 -1.91 17.51 -10.48
N ILE A 6 -2.43 16.39 -10.91
CA ILE A 6 -1.70 15.12 -10.88
C ILE A 6 -0.90 15.04 -12.18
N VAL A 7 0.43 15.04 -12.05
CA VAL A 7 1.34 15.04 -13.20
C VAL A 7 1.72 13.64 -13.63
N LYS A 8 2.02 12.77 -12.65
CA LYS A 8 2.49 11.40 -12.88
C LYS A 8 2.07 10.51 -11.71
N GLY A 9 1.86 9.22 -11.96
CA GLY A 9 1.55 8.25 -10.93
C GLY A 9 2.04 6.86 -11.28
N TYR A 10 2.70 6.20 -10.33
CA TYR A 10 3.19 4.83 -10.43
C TYR A 10 2.86 4.05 -9.18
N ARG A 11 2.88 2.73 -9.29
CA ARG A 11 2.76 1.80 -8.17
C ARG A 11 3.64 0.58 -8.36
N THR A 12 3.92 -0.12 -7.30
CA THR A 12 4.43 -1.48 -7.40
C THR A 12 3.31 -2.43 -7.84
N ALA A 13 3.68 -3.62 -8.28
CA ALA A 13 2.72 -4.71 -8.32
C ALA A 13 2.17 -4.98 -6.90
N VAL A 14 0.92 -5.46 -6.81
CA VAL A 14 0.34 -5.92 -5.55
C VAL A 14 0.92 -7.28 -5.19
N GLY A 15 1.57 -7.38 -4.05
CA GLY A 15 2.12 -8.62 -3.50
C GLY A 15 1.13 -9.30 -2.55
N LYS A 16 1.17 -10.62 -2.49
CA LYS A 16 0.39 -11.40 -1.53
C LYS A 16 1.11 -11.42 -0.17
N SER A 17 0.42 -11.04 0.89
CA SER A 17 0.97 -11.08 2.25
C SER A 17 1.46 -12.49 2.63
N GLY A 18 2.61 -12.57 3.27
CA GLY A 18 3.24 -13.80 3.77
C GLY A 18 3.79 -14.76 2.71
N ARG A 19 3.33 -14.67 1.44
CA ARG A 19 3.69 -15.62 0.36
C ARG A 19 4.08 -14.97 -0.96
N GLY A 20 3.87 -13.67 -1.12
CA GLY A 20 4.10 -12.96 -2.37
C GLY A 20 5.57 -12.62 -2.63
N GLY A 21 5.84 -12.11 -3.83
CA GLY A 21 7.19 -11.74 -4.27
C GLY A 21 7.86 -10.67 -3.41
N PHE A 22 7.07 -9.86 -2.69
CA PHE A 22 7.59 -8.81 -1.80
C PHE A 22 7.71 -9.21 -0.33
N ARG A 23 7.45 -10.47 0.03
CA ARG A 23 7.35 -10.85 1.45
C ARG A 23 8.61 -10.55 2.27
N PHE A 24 9.79 -10.43 1.64
CA PHE A 24 11.06 -10.11 2.27
C PHE A 24 11.58 -8.71 1.93
N LYS A 25 10.86 -7.96 1.11
CA LYS A 25 11.20 -6.58 0.77
C LYS A 25 10.57 -5.63 1.80
N ARG A 26 11.34 -4.71 2.33
CA ARG A 26 10.85 -3.70 3.26
C ARG A 26 9.88 -2.73 2.57
N ALA A 27 8.86 -2.27 3.30
CA ALA A 27 7.88 -1.33 2.78
C ALA A 27 8.50 0.02 2.39
N ASP A 28 9.39 0.54 3.22
CA ASP A 28 10.11 1.79 2.96
C ASP A 28 10.97 1.71 1.68
N GLU A 29 11.64 0.58 1.44
CA GLU A 29 12.39 0.36 0.21
C GLU A 29 11.48 0.24 -1.03
N LEU A 30 10.30 -0.42 -0.92
CA LEU A 30 9.33 -0.48 -2.02
C LEU A 30 8.86 0.90 -2.46
N ALA A 31 8.55 1.77 -1.49
CA ALA A 31 8.14 3.13 -1.78
C ALA A 31 9.30 3.97 -2.33
N ALA A 32 10.51 3.81 -1.77
CA ALA A 32 11.70 4.50 -2.26
C ALA A 32 12.04 4.14 -3.71
N ASP A 33 12.01 2.85 -4.05
CA ASP A 33 12.23 2.37 -5.43
C ASP A 33 11.16 2.95 -6.39
N THR A 34 9.91 3.07 -5.93
CA THR A 34 8.82 3.64 -6.73
C THR A 34 9.01 5.14 -6.95
N ILE A 35 9.42 5.88 -5.92
CA ILE A 35 9.71 7.32 -6.04
C ILE A 35 10.94 7.55 -6.93
N ALA A 36 12.00 6.76 -6.77
CA ALA A 36 13.17 6.84 -7.62
C ALA A 36 12.82 6.63 -9.09
N HIS A 37 11.97 5.64 -9.40
CA HIS A 37 11.46 5.43 -10.75
C HIS A 37 10.68 6.65 -11.25
N LEU A 38 9.73 7.16 -10.44
CA LEU A 38 8.89 8.31 -10.82
C LEU A 38 9.73 9.54 -11.19
N VAL A 39 10.74 9.89 -10.39
CA VAL A 39 11.59 11.05 -10.68
C VAL A 39 12.53 10.81 -11.86
N ASN A 40 12.99 9.58 -12.07
CA ASN A 40 13.85 9.24 -13.21
C ASN A 40 13.10 9.26 -14.56
N GLU A 41 11.78 9.09 -14.55
CA GLU A 41 10.91 9.26 -15.72
C GLU A 41 10.64 10.72 -16.08
N LEU A 42 11.17 11.65 -15.31
CA LEU A 42 11.05 13.11 -15.53
C LEU A 42 12.44 13.68 -15.82
N PRO A 43 12.96 13.54 -17.04
CA PRO A 43 14.25 14.12 -17.40
C PRO A 43 14.16 15.65 -17.18
N ASP A 44 15.24 16.25 -16.75
CA ASP A 44 15.34 17.69 -16.46
C ASP A 44 14.54 18.18 -15.23
N PHE A 45 13.90 17.29 -14.47
CA PHE A 45 13.21 17.67 -13.25
C PHE A 45 14.20 17.84 -12.09
N ASP A 46 14.25 19.06 -11.55
CA ASP A 46 15.02 19.33 -10.34
C ASP A 46 14.30 18.79 -9.10
N LYS A 47 14.85 17.75 -8.49
CA LYS A 47 14.31 17.11 -7.26
C LYS A 47 14.19 18.09 -6.08
N LYS A 48 14.98 19.17 -6.05
CA LYS A 48 14.91 20.21 -5.01
C LYS A 48 13.63 21.05 -5.09
N ARG A 49 12.87 20.94 -6.17
CA ARG A 49 11.54 21.57 -6.30
C ARG A 49 10.45 20.82 -5.54
N ILE A 50 10.75 19.62 -5.01
CA ILE A 50 9.82 18.86 -4.21
C ILE A 50 9.79 19.45 -2.80
N ASP A 51 8.64 19.95 -2.38
CA ASP A 51 8.46 20.59 -1.08
C ASP A 51 8.21 19.58 0.04
N ASP A 52 7.64 18.40 -0.28
CA ASP A 52 7.28 17.39 0.72
C ASP A 52 7.07 16.00 0.09
N VAL A 53 7.30 14.96 0.89
CA VAL A 53 6.92 13.57 0.58
C VAL A 53 5.92 13.11 1.64
N ILE A 54 4.66 12.93 1.24
CA ILE A 54 3.58 12.53 2.15
C ILE A 54 3.22 11.08 1.90
N VAL A 55 3.49 10.20 2.86
CA VAL A 55 3.26 8.76 2.72
C VAL A 55 2.25 8.26 3.74
N GLY A 56 1.21 7.61 3.24
CA GLY A 56 0.21 6.91 4.04
C GLY A 56 0.71 5.54 4.48
N ASN A 57 0.51 5.21 5.75
CA ASN A 57 0.79 3.90 6.30
C ASN A 57 -0.19 3.59 7.43
N ALA A 58 -0.83 2.42 7.39
CA ALA A 58 -1.87 2.03 8.34
C ALA A 58 -1.31 1.49 9.65
N MET A 59 -0.17 0.79 9.60
CA MET A 59 0.47 0.15 10.76
C MET A 59 1.91 0.64 10.90
N PRO A 60 2.13 1.85 11.47
CA PRO A 60 3.45 2.45 11.61
C PRO A 60 4.25 1.84 12.78
N GLU A 61 4.51 0.55 12.69
CA GLU A 61 5.26 -0.23 13.67
C GLU A 61 6.44 -0.98 13.02
N GLY A 62 7.39 -1.43 13.81
CA GLY A 62 8.53 -2.23 13.35
C GLY A 62 9.26 -1.56 12.19
N SER A 63 9.37 -2.27 11.07
CA SER A 63 10.02 -1.76 9.84
C SER A 63 9.26 -0.62 9.16
N GLN A 64 8.02 -0.35 9.56
CA GLN A 64 7.17 0.75 9.09
C GLN A 64 7.04 1.87 10.14
N GLY A 65 7.75 1.73 11.27
CA GLY A 65 7.69 2.66 12.38
C GLY A 65 8.38 4.00 12.17
N LEU A 66 8.29 4.85 13.17
CA LEU A 66 8.82 6.22 13.17
C LEU A 66 8.18 7.07 12.05
N ASN A 67 8.92 8.03 11.53
CA ASN A 67 8.50 8.78 10.34
C ASN A 67 9.06 8.10 9.08
N MET A 68 8.42 7.02 8.66
CA MET A 68 8.84 6.23 7.50
C MET A 68 8.92 7.09 6.22
N ALA A 69 8.03 8.06 6.05
CA ALA A 69 8.04 8.95 4.88
C ALA A 69 9.34 9.73 4.74
N ARG A 70 9.96 10.11 5.85
CA ARG A 70 11.27 10.77 5.82
C ARG A 70 12.37 9.82 5.32
N LEU A 71 12.36 8.56 5.74
CA LEU A 71 13.32 7.56 5.26
C LEU A 71 13.11 7.28 3.77
N ILE A 72 11.86 7.20 3.34
CA ILE A 72 11.48 7.03 1.92
C ILE A 72 11.97 8.22 1.08
N SER A 73 11.77 9.46 1.56
CA SER A 73 12.28 10.67 0.90
C SER A 73 13.80 10.61 0.70
N LEU A 74 14.54 10.29 1.75
CA LEU A 74 16.00 10.18 1.71
C LEU A 74 16.49 9.13 0.70
N MET A 75 15.89 7.94 0.73
CA MET A 75 16.30 6.83 -0.15
C MET A 75 15.83 7.01 -1.59
N GLY A 76 14.59 7.47 -1.78
CA GLY A 76 13.98 7.57 -3.11
C GLY A 76 14.45 8.78 -3.92
N LEU A 77 14.75 9.88 -3.27
CA LEU A 77 15.22 11.10 -3.92
C LEU A 77 16.74 11.22 -3.95
N ASP A 78 17.43 10.55 -3.02
CA ASP A 78 18.90 10.65 -2.85
C ASP A 78 19.37 12.10 -2.60
N ILE A 79 18.55 12.89 -1.89
CA ILE A 79 18.86 14.24 -1.40
C ILE A 79 18.30 14.43 0.00
N ILE A 80 18.90 15.35 0.76
CA ILE A 80 18.55 15.57 2.18
C ILE A 80 17.55 16.71 2.42
N ASP A 81 17.29 17.51 1.40
CA ASP A 81 16.57 18.79 1.55
C ASP A 81 15.04 18.60 1.64
N VAL A 82 14.51 17.49 1.12
CA VAL A 82 13.07 17.25 1.04
C VAL A 82 12.55 16.56 2.31
N PRO A 83 11.66 17.19 3.07
CA PRO A 83 11.05 16.58 4.26
C PRO A 83 10.14 15.42 3.90
N GLY A 84 9.62 14.74 4.92
CA GLY A 84 8.62 13.71 4.74
C GLY A 84 7.72 13.62 5.96
N VAL A 85 6.44 13.29 5.75
CA VAL A 85 5.46 13.06 6.81
C VAL A 85 4.67 11.79 6.57
N THR A 86 4.54 10.96 7.61
CA THR A 86 3.74 9.74 7.60
C THR A 86 2.33 10.04 8.12
N VAL A 87 1.32 9.61 7.38
CA VAL A 87 -0.10 9.85 7.69
C VAL A 87 -0.81 8.51 7.89
N ASN A 88 -1.65 8.43 8.91
CA ASN A 88 -2.46 7.25 9.16
C ASN A 88 -3.96 7.61 9.18
N ARG A 89 -4.69 7.02 8.24
CA ARG A 89 -6.16 6.91 8.21
C ARG A 89 -6.54 5.50 7.78
N PHE A 90 -5.85 4.49 8.36
CA PHE A 90 -5.98 3.07 7.99
C PHE A 90 -5.95 2.84 6.48
N CYS A 91 -6.91 2.11 5.93
CA CYS A 91 -6.96 1.76 4.50
C CYS A 91 -7.08 2.98 3.56
N SER A 92 -7.51 4.14 4.07
CA SER A 92 -7.61 5.40 3.30
C SER A 92 -6.34 6.26 3.37
N SER A 93 -5.28 5.81 4.04
CA SER A 93 -4.07 6.63 4.26
C SER A 93 -3.47 7.16 2.97
N GLY A 94 -3.42 6.33 1.91
CA GLY A 94 -2.89 6.77 0.61
C GLY A 94 -3.76 7.84 -0.08
N LEU A 95 -5.09 7.74 0.04
CA LEU A 95 -5.99 8.77 -0.48
C LEU A 95 -5.90 10.06 0.33
N GLU A 96 -5.77 9.95 1.65
CA GLU A 96 -5.60 11.10 2.54
C GLU A 96 -4.36 11.92 2.19
N THR A 97 -3.25 11.26 1.84
CA THR A 97 -2.03 11.99 1.43
C THR A 97 -2.23 12.83 0.18
N ILE A 98 -3.01 12.34 -0.79
CA ILE A 98 -3.37 13.09 -1.99
C ILE A 98 -4.25 14.30 -1.64
N GLY A 99 -5.21 14.12 -0.74
CA GLY A 99 -6.05 15.20 -0.21
C GLY A 99 -5.22 16.31 0.46
N ILE A 100 -4.31 15.91 1.36
CA ILE A 100 -3.40 16.83 2.05
C ILE A 100 -2.50 17.57 1.05
N ALA A 101 -1.88 16.86 0.11
CA ALA A 101 -1.01 17.45 -0.91
C ALA A 101 -1.77 18.48 -1.76
N SER A 102 -2.98 18.12 -2.21
CA SER A 102 -3.85 19.03 -2.98
C SER A 102 -4.20 20.28 -2.18
N ALA A 103 -4.57 20.12 -0.91
CA ALA A 103 -4.91 21.25 -0.03
C ALA A 103 -3.70 22.17 0.20
N LYS A 104 -2.50 21.62 0.45
CA LYS A 104 -1.27 22.42 0.62
C LYS A 104 -0.95 23.23 -0.64
N ILE A 105 -1.06 22.63 -1.84
CA ILE A 105 -0.83 23.33 -3.11
C ILE A 105 -1.88 24.44 -3.33
N GLN A 106 -3.15 24.13 -3.12
CA GLN A 106 -4.25 25.09 -3.25
C GLN A 106 -4.12 26.28 -2.31
N ALA A 107 -3.64 26.05 -1.10
CA ALA A 107 -3.38 27.08 -0.08
C ALA A 107 -2.08 27.88 -0.36
N GLY A 108 -1.27 27.49 -1.33
CA GLY A 108 0.01 28.13 -1.63
C GLY A 108 1.13 27.80 -0.64
N MET A 109 0.97 26.72 0.12
CA MET A 109 1.96 26.23 1.09
C MET A 109 3.04 25.36 0.43
N ALA A 110 2.79 24.91 -0.79
CA ALA A 110 3.70 24.09 -1.59
C ALA A 110 3.39 24.26 -3.08
N ASP A 111 4.35 23.90 -3.93
CA ASP A 111 4.20 23.89 -5.39
C ASP A 111 4.32 22.47 -5.96
N CYS A 112 5.07 21.57 -5.31
CA CYS A 112 5.30 20.21 -5.78
C CYS A 112 5.40 19.24 -4.61
N ILE A 113 4.55 18.22 -4.60
CA ILE A 113 4.49 17.21 -3.53
C ILE A 113 4.41 15.81 -4.13
N ILE A 114 5.17 14.87 -3.57
CA ILE A 114 4.99 13.46 -3.81
C ILE A 114 4.04 12.90 -2.74
N ALA A 115 2.91 12.32 -3.16
CA ALA A 115 1.91 11.75 -2.26
C ALA A 115 1.59 10.31 -2.65
N GLY A 116 1.48 9.43 -1.68
CA GLY A 116 1.15 8.04 -1.91
C GLY A 116 1.02 7.26 -0.61
N GLY A 117 1.02 5.93 -0.70
CA GLY A 117 0.97 5.06 0.48
C GLY A 117 1.70 3.76 0.25
N VAL A 118 2.15 3.14 1.32
CA VAL A 118 2.80 1.84 1.30
C VAL A 118 2.46 1.03 2.53
N GLU A 119 2.30 -0.29 2.34
CA GLU A 119 2.03 -1.23 3.42
C GLU A 119 2.66 -2.59 3.13
N SER A 120 3.22 -3.23 4.14
CA SER A 120 3.68 -4.62 4.06
C SER A 120 3.14 -5.44 5.22
N MET A 121 2.00 -6.09 5.01
CA MET A 121 1.44 -7.03 5.99
C MET A 121 2.24 -8.33 6.10
N SER A 122 3.30 -8.50 5.32
CA SER A 122 4.31 -9.55 5.53
C SER A 122 5.28 -9.19 6.63
N SER A 123 5.58 -7.90 6.80
CA SER A 123 6.55 -7.39 7.80
C SER A 123 5.87 -6.95 9.09
N VAL A 124 4.68 -6.36 8.99
CA VAL A 124 3.88 -5.87 10.13
C VAL A 124 2.47 -6.43 9.99
N PRO A 125 1.96 -7.19 10.97
CA PRO A 125 0.63 -7.76 10.88
C PRO A 125 -0.46 -6.68 10.87
N MET A 126 -1.66 -7.02 10.37
CA MET A 126 -2.79 -6.08 10.20
C MET A 126 -3.20 -5.34 11.50
N THR A 127 -2.97 -5.96 12.65
CA THR A 127 -3.28 -5.36 13.96
C THR A 127 -2.06 -4.75 14.65
N GLY A 128 -0.92 -4.65 13.96
CA GLY A 128 0.36 -4.31 14.57
C GLY A 128 0.93 -5.45 15.42
N PHE A 129 2.05 -5.20 16.08
CA PHE A 129 2.69 -6.17 16.99
C PHE A 129 2.14 -6.11 18.39
N ARG A 130 1.65 -4.94 18.80
CA ARG A 130 1.09 -4.73 20.13
C ARG A 130 -0.11 -3.80 20.08
N THR A 131 -1.30 -4.39 20.00
CA THR A 131 -2.55 -3.65 20.12
C THR A 131 -2.97 -3.55 21.59
N GLU A 132 -3.26 -2.36 22.06
CA GLU A 132 -3.78 -2.10 23.39
C GLU A 132 -5.06 -1.28 23.27
N LEU A 133 -6.19 -1.89 23.65
CA LEU A 133 -7.49 -1.24 23.56
C LEU A 133 -7.66 -0.22 24.69
N ASN A 134 -8.28 0.91 24.39
CA ASN A 134 -8.62 1.88 25.42
C ASN A 134 -9.74 1.35 26.30
N TYR A 135 -9.42 1.09 27.58
CA TYR A 135 -10.34 0.54 28.55
C TYR A 135 -11.64 1.34 28.71
N ASN A 136 -11.58 2.68 28.66
CA ASN A 136 -12.74 3.52 28.81
C ASN A 136 -13.73 3.40 27.64
N ILE A 137 -13.23 3.20 26.43
CA ILE A 137 -14.06 2.94 25.25
C ILE A 137 -14.77 1.59 25.40
N VAL A 138 -14.02 0.53 25.72
CA VAL A 138 -14.60 -0.80 25.92
C VAL A 138 -15.60 -0.80 27.08
N LYS A 139 -15.26 -0.19 28.21
CA LYS A 139 -16.14 -0.09 29.38
C LYS A 139 -17.44 0.68 29.10
N SER A 140 -17.41 1.63 28.18
CA SER A 140 -18.61 2.39 27.75
C SER A 140 -19.52 1.62 26.77
N GLY A 141 -19.19 0.37 26.43
CA GLY A 141 -19.98 -0.47 25.53
C GLY A 141 -19.71 -0.22 24.05
N HIS A 142 -18.53 0.35 23.72
CA HIS A 142 -18.14 0.69 22.35
C HIS A 142 -16.96 -0.18 21.87
N GLU A 143 -16.94 -1.46 22.22
CA GLU A 143 -15.97 -2.42 21.68
C GLU A 143 -16.06 -2.59 20.17
N ASP A 144 -17.19 -2.28 19.57
CA ASP A 144 -17.45 -2.26 18.14
C ASP A 144 -16.53 -1.28 17.39
N TYR A 145 -16.00 -0.24 18.03
CA TYR A 145 -15.02 0.68 17.43
C TYR A 145 -13.69 -0.01 17.08
N TYR A 146 -13.43 -1.17 17.69
CA TYR A 146 -12.24 -2.00 17.45
C TYR A 146 -12.51 -3.23 16.58
N TRP A 147 -13.70 -3.34 16.00
CA TRP A 147 -14.03 -4.47 15.14
C TRP A 147 -13.10 -4.57 13.94
N GLY A 148 -12.71 -5.79 13.62
CA GLY A 148 -12.12 -6.08 12.32
C GLY A 148 -13.14 -5.88 11.19
N MET A 149 -12.67 -5.58 9.99
CA MET A 149 -13.54 -5.28 8.85
C MET A 149 -14.44 -6.46 8.45
N GLY A 150 -14.11 -7.69 8.80
CA GLY A 150 -15.01 -8.84 8.65
C GLY A 150 -16.30 -8.68 9.46
N ASN A 151 -16.20 -8.34 10.74
CA ASN A 151 -17.37 -8.09 11.60
C ASN A 151 -18.19 -6.90 11.09
N THR A 152 -17.51 -5.84 10.64
CA THR A 152 -18.19 -4.69 10.03
C THR A 152 -18.94 -5.08 8.77
N ALA A 153 -18.37 -5.94 7.91
CA ALA A 153 -19.02 -6.44 6.70
C ALA A 153 -20.27 -7.27 7.03
N GLU A 154 -20.21 -8.13 8.05
CA GLU A 154 -21.37 -8.90 8.51
C GLU A 154 -22.47 -7.98 9.07
N ALA A 155 -22.12 -6.96 9.85
CA ALA A 155 -23.09 -5.97 10.34
C ALA A 155 -23.76 -5.21 9.17
N VAL A 156 -22.99 -4.79 8.18
CA VAL A 156 -23.52 -4.14 6.96
C VAL A 156 -24.44 -5.10 6.20
N ALA A 157 -24.02 -6.35 6.01
CA ALA A 157 -24.86 -7.33 5.33
C ALA A 157 -26.21 -7.55 6.03
N GLN A 158 -26.20 -7.57 7.37
CA GLN A 158 -27.41 -7.71 8.16
C GLN A 158 -28.30 -6.47 8.05
N GLU A 159 -27.74 -5.27 8.21
CA GLU A 159 -28.49 -4.00 8.18
C GLU A 159 -29.12 -3.74 6.82
N TYR A 160 -28.35 -3.95 5.74
CA TYR A 160 -28.81 -3.70 4.36
C TYR A 160 -29.41 -4.94 3.68
N LYS A 161 -29.52 -6.05 4.41
CA LYS A 161 -30.11 -7.32 3.93
C LYS A 161 -29.42 -7.84 2.65
N VAL A 162 -28.09 -7.74 2.60
CA VAL A 162 -27.30 -8.27 1.50
C VAL A 162 -27.22 -9.79 1.64
N SER A 163 -27.78 -10.52 0.67
CA SER A 163 -27.79 -11.97 0.70
C SER A 163 -26.39 -12.57 0.51
N ARG A 164 -26.23 -13.85 0.85
CA ARG A 164 -24.98 -14.58 0.59
C ARG A 164 -24.72 -14.71 -0.90
N GLU A 165 -25.76 -14.92 -1.68
CA GLU A 165 -25.73 -15.02 -3.13
C GLU A 165 -25.22 -13.72 -3.75
N ASP A 166 -25.72 -12.56 -3.31
CA ASP A 166 -25.26 -11.24 -3.78
C ASP A 166 -23.78 -11.02 -3.47
N GLN A 167 -23.33 -11.41 -2.27
CA GLN A 167 -21.91 -11.30 -1.86
C GLN A 167 -21.01 -12.17 -2.75
N ASP A 168 -21.42 -13.42 -3.01
CA ASP A 168 -20.66 -14.37 -3.83
C ASP A 168 -20.62 -13.92 -5.29
N GLU A 169 -21.73 -13.43 -5.86
CA GLU A 169 -21.78 -12.88 -7.20
C GLU A 169 -20.91 -11.65 -7.35
N PHE A 170 -20.97 -10.73 -6.39
CA PHE A 170 -20.11 -9.54 -6.38
C PHE A 170 -18.63 -9.92 -6.35
N ALA A 171 -18.24 -10.85 -5.47
CA ALA A 171 -16.88 -11.34 -5.37
C ALA A 171 -16.41 -12.02 -6.65
N TYR A 172 -17.22 -12.89 -7.24
CA TYR A 172 -16.92 -13.56 -8.51
C TYR A 172 -16.69 -12.54 -9.64
N ASN A 173 -17.61 -11.60 -9.79
CA ASN A 173 -17.50 -10.56 -10.82
C ASN A 173 -16.28 -9.67 -10.62
N SER A 174 -15.92 -9.34 -9.37
CA SER A 174 -14.70 -8.60 -9.05
C SER A 174 -13.44 -9.36 -9.48
N HIS A 175 -13.39 -10.66 -9.23
CA HIS A 175 -12.27 -11.51 -9.64
C HIS A 175 -12.15 -11.62 -11.16
N MET A 176 -13.25 -11.81 -11.86
CA MET A 176 -13.26 -11.89 -13.31
C MET A 176 -12.80 -10.58 -13.97
N LYS A 177 -13.20 -9.43 -13.42
CA LYS A 177 -12.71 -8.12 -13.86
C LYS A 177 -11.20 -7.97 -13.67
N ALA A 178 -10.67 -8.42 -12.53
CA ALA A 178 -9.24 -8.35 -12.26
C ALA A 178 -8.42 -9.24 -13.19
N LEU A 179 -8.86 -10.47 -13.44
CA LEU A 179 -8.21 -11.38 -14.39
C LEU A 179 -8.22 -10.80 -15.81
N LYS A 180 -9.36 -10.30 -16.26
CA LYS A 180 -9.47 -9.64 -17.58
C LYS A 180 -8.53 -8.45 -17.71
N ALA A 181 -8.43 -7.62 -16.68
CA ALA A 181 -7.53 -6.46 -16.69
C ALA A 181 -6.05 -6.86 -16.77
N LEU A 182 -5.67 -7.99 -16.16
CA LEU A 182 -4.32 -8.55 -16.28
C LEU A 182 -4.05 -9.11 -17.67
N ASP A 183 -4.98 -9.88 -18.23
CA ASP A 183 -4.84 -10.47 -19.58
C ASP A 183 -4.73 -9.37 -20.66
N GLU A 184 -5.46 -8.27 -20.48
CA GLU A 184 -5.42 -7.10 -21.36
C GLU A 184 -4.26 -6.14 -21.03
N ASN A 185 -3.38 -6.45 -20.06
CA ASN A 185 -2.26 -5.62 -19.61
C ASN A 185 -2.63 -4.17 -19.23
N ARG A 186 -3.84 -3.94 -18.70
CA ARG A 186 -4.38 -2.58 -18.43
C ARG A 186 -3.55 -1.77 -17.44
N PHE A 187 -2.74 -2.41 -16.62
CA PHE A 187 -1.97 -1.76 -15.55
C PHE A 187 -0.46 -1.75 -15.81
N GLN A 188 -0.01 -2.28 -16.95
CA GLN A 188 1.42 -2.46 -17.20
C GLN A 188 2.21 -1.15 -17.15
N ASP A 189 1.64 -0.08 -17.69
CA ASP A 189 2.28 1.25 -17.74
C ASP A 189 2.36 1.93 -16.37
N GLN A 190 1.65 1.43 -15.37
CA GLN A 190 1.62 1.96 -14.01
C GLN A 190 2.55 1.21 -13.07
N ILE A 191 2.93 -0.02 -13.42
CA ILE A 191 3.66 -0.92 -12.53
C ILE A 191 5.16 -0.74 -12.71
N VAL A 192 5.82 -0.31 -11.63
CA VAL A 192 7.27 -0.25 -11.56
C VAL A 192 7.84 -1.64 -11.36
N PRO A 193 8.76 -2.10 -12.22
CA PRO A 193 9.50 -3.34 -11.99
C PRO A 193 10.39 -3.20 -10.75
N ILE A 194 10.17 -4.05 -9.75
CA ILE A 194 10.93 -4.01 -8.50
C ILE A 194 11.85 -5.21 -8.39
N ASN A 195 13.13 -4.95 -8.21
CA ASN A 195 14.13 -5.97 -7.95
C ASN A 195 14.10 -6.40 -6.49
N VAL A 196 14.05 -7.70 -6.27
CA VAL A 196 14.03 -8.28 -4.92
C VAL A 196 15.20 -9.25 -4.79
N GLU A 197 15.94 -9.10 -3.69
CA GLU A 197 16.95 -10.08 -3.29
C GLU A 197 16.46 -10.77 -2.00
N GLN A 198 16.27 -12.09 -2.12
CA GLN A 198 15.89 -12.93 -1.00
C GLN A 198 17.12 -13.70 -0.52
N THR A 199 17.54 -13.47 0.72
CA THR A 199 18.54 -14.29 1.39
C THR A 199 17.85 -15.42 2.16
N TYR A 200 18.37 -16.64 2.05
CA TYR A 200 17.85 -17.81 2.73
C TYR A 200 19.00 -18.77 3.10
N VAL A 201 18.70 -19.75 3.93
CA VAL A 201 19.62 -20.86 4.22
C VAL A 201 19.24 -22.02 3.33
N ASP A 202 20.19 -22.53 2.54
CA ASP A 202 19.98 -23.66 1.64
C ASP A 202 19.92 -25.02 2.37
N ALA A 203 19.68 -26.08 1.64
CA ALA A 203 19.61 -27.45 2.20
C ALA A 203 20.92 -27.93 2.83
N SER A 204 22.06 -27.29 2.53
CA SER A 204 23.35 -27.58 3.13
C SER A 204 23.67 -26.76 4.38
N GLY A 205 22.71 -25.90 4.83
CA GLY A 205 22.88 -24.99 5.96
C GLY A 205 23.68 -23.73 5.63
N LYS A 206 23.98 -23.46 4.35
CA LYS A 206 24.73 -22.27 3.94
C LYS A 206 23.83 -21.12 3.53
N LYS A 207 24.32 -19.90 3.75
CA LYS A 207 23.67 -18.69 3.25
C LYS A 207 23.67 -18.68 1.73
N ALA A 208 22.49 -18.55 1.12
CA ALA A 208 22.29 -18.39 -0.31
C ALA A 208 21.40 -17.17 -0.58
N SER A 209 21.45 -16.65 -1.80
CA SER A 209 20.54 -15.57 -2.23
C SER A 209 19.91 -15.90 -3.57
N LYS A 210 18.69 -15.42 -3.76
CA LYS A 210 17.95 -15.47 -5.02
C LYS A 210 17.53 -14.08 -5.41
N LYS A 211 17.85 -13.67 -6.64
CA LYS A 211 17.40 -12.38 -7.20
C LYS A 211 16.28 -12.62 -8.21
N TYR A 212 15.26 -11.79 -8.17
CA TYR A 212 14.15 -11.80 -9.12
C TYR A 212 13.50 -10.42 -9.20
N THR A 213 12.77 -10.19 -10.30
CA THR A 213 12.04 -8.93 -10.49
C THR A 213 10.54 -9.21 -10.43
N VAL A 214 9.81 -8.38 -9.69
CA VAL A 214 8.34 -8.44 -9.61
C VAL A 214 7.77 -7.36 -10.52
N THR A 215 6.97 -7.79 -11.52
CA THR A 215 6.42 -6.93 -12.58
C THR A 215 4.91 -7.06 -12.75
N LYS A 216 4.27 -8.01 -12.04
CA LYS A 216 2.84 -8.32 -12.20
C LYS A 216 2.16 -8.45 -10.85
N ASP A 217 0.91 -7.98 -10.80
CA ASP A 217 0.04 -8.17 -9.65
C ASP A 217 -0.15 -9.65 -9.32
N ALA A 218 0.00 -10.00 -8.05
CA ALA A 218 -0.32 -11.32 -7.56
C ALA A 218 -1.83 -11.45 -7.39
N VAL A 219 -2.54 -11.85 -8.42
CA VAL A 219 -3.97 -12.17 -8.33
C VAL A 219 -4.13 -13.54 -7.70
N SER A 220 -4.91 -13.61 -6.62
CA SER A 220 -5.04 -14.83 -5.80
C SER A 220 -5.81 -15.97 -6.49
N TYR A 221 -6.22 -15.85 -7.74
CA TYR A 221 -7.38 -16.57 -8.28
C TYR A 221 -7.05 -17.46 -9.47
N THR A 222 -5.87 -18.03 -9.51
CA THR A 222 -5.53 -19.06 -10.50
C THR A 222 -6.40 -20.32 -10.38
N HIS A 223 -7.18 -20.44 -9.32
CA HIS A 223 -8.09 -21.59 -9.08
C HIS A 223 -9.40 -21.14 -8.43
N LEU A 224 -10.26 -20.47 -9.19
CA LEU A 224 -11.67 -20.40 -8.84
C LEU A 224 -12.33 -21.75 -9.16
N THR A 225 -12.12 -22.71 -8.29
CA THR A 225 -13.15 -23.73 -8.12
C THR A 225 -14.23 -23.08 -7.26
N LEU A 226 -15.39 -22.79 -7.86
CA LEU A 226 -16.60 -22.55 -7.10
C LEU A 226 -16.70 -23.70 -6.07
N PRO A 227 -16.99 -23.41 -4.78
CA PRO A 227 -17.29 -24.48 -3.86
C PRO A 227 -18.43 -25.25 -4.47
N THR A 228 -18.15 -26.48 -4.96
CA THR A 228 -19.18 -27.42 -5.30
C THR A 228 -20.01 -27.57 -4.04
N LYS A 229 -21.30 -27.24 -4.15
CA LYS A 229 -22.27 -27.46 -3.08
C LYS A 229 -22.03 -28.83 -2.49
N ALA A 230 -21.62 -28.89 -1.25
CA ALA A 230 -21.75 -30.07 -0.43
C ALA A 230 -23.19 -30.13 0.10
#